data_af39b43c4e78074ce5d9bfed8ecfc349
#
_entry.id   af39b43c4e78074ce5d9bfed8ecfc349
#
_cell.length_a   1.000
_cell.length_b   1.000
_cell.length_c   1.000
_cell.angle_alpha   90.00
_cell.angle_beta   90.00
_cell.angle_gamma   90.00
#
_symmetry.space_group_name_H-M   'P 1'
#
loop_
_entity.id
_entity.type
_entity.pdbx_description
1 polymer ?
#
loop_
_entity_poly.entity_id
_entity_poly.type
_entity_poly.pdbx_seq_one_letter_code
_entity_poly.pdbx_strand_id
1 'polypeptide(L)'
;MPTYLIEREIPGASRLTEDELRGITQTSNDVVAGLSRPYTWRHSYVAGDKIYCVHDAETADDVLEHARCGGFPANLVAEVSAAFDSTGPRDLPV
;
A
#
# COMPACT_ATOMS: atom_id res chain seq x y z
N MET A 1 -6.49 14.02 -1.14
CA MET A 1 -6.07 13.10 -0.06
C MET A 1 -4.56 12.93 -0.13
N PRO A 2 -3.88 12.89 1.01
CA PRO A 2 -2.46 12.53 1.03
C PRO A 2 -2.19 11.14 0.45
N THR A 3 -1.00 10.96 -0.08
CA THR A 3 -0.50 9.69 -0.60
C THR A 3 0.54 9.14 0.37
N TYR A 4 0.45 7.86 0.69
CA TYR A 4 1.35 7.21 1.64
C TYR A 4 2.12 6.08 0.96
N LEU A 5 3.40 5.97 1.29
CA LEU A 5 4.25 4.83 0.95
C LEU A 5 4.29 3.92 2.17
N ILE A 6 4.01 2.64 1.96
CA ILE A 6 3.97 1.64 3.03
C ILE A 6 4.99 0.57 2.72
N GLU A 7 5.86 0.27 3.69
CA GLU A 7 6.79 -0.84 3.59
C GLU A 7 6.32 -1.96 4.51
N ARG A 8 6.20 -3.16 3.96
CA ARG A 8 5.76 -4.36 4.68
C ARG A 8 6.86 -5.41 4.59
N GLU A 9 7.37 -5.85 5.74
CA GLU A 9 8.34 -6.94 5.79
C GLU A 9 7.57 -8.27 5.75
N ILE A 10 7.78 -9.02 4.68
CA ILE A 10 7.12 -10.30 4.46
C ILE A 10 8.19 -11.30 3.99
N PRO A 11 8.79 -12.06 4.90
CA PRO A 11 9.80 -13.06 4.52
C PRO A 11 9.26 -13.99 3.43
N GLY A 12 10.03 -14.16 2.37
CA GLY A 12 9.64 -14.98 1.23
C GLY A 12 8.69 -14.31 0.24
N ALA A 13 8.47 -13.00 0.35
CA ALA A 13 7.52 -12.29 -0.52
C ALA A 13 7.80 -12.51 -2.01
N SER A 14 9.07 -12.57 -2.42
CA SER A 14 9.44 -12.78 -3.83
C SER A 14 9.06 -14.17 -4.37
N ARG A 15 8.69 -15.10 -3.49
CA ARG A 15 8.24 -16.44 -3.87
C ARG A 15 6.71 -16.58 -3.90
N LEU A 16 5.98 -15.52 -3.62
CA LEU A 16 4.53 -15.53 -3.72
C LEU A 16 4.09 -15.80 -5.16
N THR A 17 3.16 -16.72 -5.32
CA THR A 17 2.60 -17.05 -6.65
C THR A 17 1.57 -16.01 -7.07
N GLU A 18 1.21 -16.02 -8.36
CA GLU A 18 0.13 -15.15 -8.84
C GLU A 18 -1.18 -15.41 -8.09
N ASP A 19 -1.51 -16.65 -7.79
CA ASP A 19 -2.74 -16.99 -7.06
C ASP A 19 -2.69 -16.45 -5.63
N GLU A 20 -1.53 -16.53 -4.97
CA GLU A 20 -1.34 -15.94 -3.65
C GLU A 20 -1.46 -14.42 -3.69
N LEU A 21 -0.91 -13.77 -4.72
CA LEU A 21 -1.04 -12.32 -4.90
C LEU A 21 -2.50 -11.93 -5.18
N ARG A 22 -3.25 -12.73 -5.95
CA ARG A 22 -4.68 -12.50 -6.15
C ARG A 22 -5.47 -12.60 -4.85
N GLY A 23 -5.09 -13.55 -3.97
CA GLY A 23 -5.70 -13.67 -2.65
C GLY A 23 -5.46 -12.44 -1.79
N ILE A 24 -4.23 -11.92 -1.80
CA ILE A 24 -3.89 -10.67 -1.10
C ILE A 24 -4.69 -9.51 -1.68
N THR A 25 -4.80 -9.44 -3.01
CA THR A 25 -5.59 -8.40 -3.68
C THR A 25 -7.04 -8.43 -3.24
N GLN A 26 -7.65 -9.62 -3.19
CA GLN A 26 -9.03 -9.77 -2.77
C GLN A 26 -9.22 -9.32 -1.32
N THR A 27 -8.33 -9.74 -0.43
CA THR A 27 -8.38 -9.33 0.98
C THR A 27 -8.27 -7.80 1.11
N SER A 28 -7.32 -7.19 0.41
CA SER A 28 -7.13 -5.74 0.47
C SER A 28 -8.36 -4.99 -0.06
N ASN A 29 -8.92 -5.44 -1.19
CA ASN A 29 -10.12 -4.82 -1.76
C ASN A 29 -11.32 -4.96 -0.82
N ASP A 30 -11.48 -6.10 -0.16
CA ASP A 30 -12.55 -6.32 0.80
C ASP A 30 -12.41 -5.38 2.01
N VAL A 31 -11.17 -5.18 2.48
CA VAL A 31 -10.90 -4.24 3.58
C VAL A 31 -11.25 -2.82 3.15
N VAL A 32 -10.80 -2.38 1.98
CA VAL A 32 -11.10 -1.04 1.47
C VAL A 32 -12.61 -0.82 1.37
N ALA A 33 -13.34 -1.80 0.86
CA ALA A 33 -14.80 -1.72 0.73
C ALA A 33 -15.49 -1.61 2.09
N GLY A 34 -14.91 -2.15 3.14
CA GLY A 34 -15.45 -2.11 4.50
C GLY A 34 -15.05 -0.90 5.32
N LEU A 35 -14.10 -0.09 4.85
CA LEU A 35 -13.69 1.11 5.56
C LEU A 35 -14.76 2.19 5.45
N SER A 36 -14.99 2.92 6.55
CA SER A 36 -15.96 4.01 6.58
C SER A 36 -15.39 5.35 6.11
N ARG A 37 -14.12 5.38 5.74
CA ARG A 37 -13.41 6.58 5.32
C ARG A 37 -12.91 6.44 3.88
N PRO A 38 -12.73 7.56 3.16
CA PRO A 38 -12.18 7.52 1.80
C PRO A 38 -10.81 6.83 1.78
N TYR A 39 -10.61 5.92 0.85
CA TYR A 39 -9.39 5.13 0.76
C TYR A 39 -9.19 4.60 -0.66
N THR A 40 -7.99 4.75 -1.21
CA THR A 40 -7.64 4.23 -2.53
C THR A 40 -6.32 3.49 -2.45
N TRP A 41 -6.32 2.22 -2.87
CA TRP A 41 -5.09 1.47 -3.09
C TRP A 41 -4.64 1.71 -4.53
N ARG A 42 -3.47 2.32 -4.70
CA ARG A 42 -2.95 2.67 -6.03
C ARG A 42 -2.27 1.48 -6.69
N HIS A 43 -1.21 0.98 -6.07
CA HIS A 43 -0.46 -0.17 -6.57
C HIS A 43 0.51 -0.68 -5.50
N SER A 44 1.08 -1.86 -5.75
CA SER A 44 2.05 -2.49 -4.87
C SER A 44 3.15 -3.17 -5.68
N TYR A 45 4.32 -3.27 -5.08
CA TYR A 45 5.48 -3.96 -5.65
C TYR A 45 6.00 -5.00 -4.67
N VAL A 46 6.34 -6.19 -5.18
CA VAL A 46 7.09 -7.18 -4.41
C VAL A 46 8.56 -6.99 -4.76
N ALA A 47 9.41 -6.84 -3.77
CA ALA A 47 10.84 -6.70 -3.96
C ALA A 47 11.58 -7.35 -2.79
N GLY A 48 12.33 -8.43 -3.09
CA GLY A 48 13.01 -9.20 -2.05
C GLY A 48 12.01 -9.80 -1.06
N ASP A 49 12.24 -9.56 0.22
CA ASP A 49 11.37 -10.02 1.31
C ASP A 49 10.41 -8.92 1.78
N LYS A 50 10.03 -8.02 0.88
CA LYS A 50 9.15 -6.88 1.21
C LYS A 50 8.10 -6.66 0.14
N ILE A 51 7.00 -6.04 0.56
CA ILE A 51 6.01 -5.47 -0.34
C ILE A 51 5.94 -3.97 -0.04
N TYR A 52 5.98 -3.17 -1.09
CA TYR A 52 5.84 -1.72 -1.03
C TYR A 52 4.50 -1.35 -1.65
N CYS A 53 3.70 -0.59 -0.92
CA CYS A 53 2.36 -0.21 -1.35
C CYS A 53 2.23 1.31 -1.40
N VAL A 54 1.42 1.80 -2.34
CA VAL A 54 1.07 3.22 -2.45
C VAL A 54 -0.44 3.35 -2.27
N HIS A 55 -0.85 4.05 -1.22
CA HIS A 55 -2.25 4.27 -0.87
C HIS A 55 -2.55 5.75 -0.72
N ASP A 56 -3.76 6.16 -1.09
CA ASP A 56 -4.30 7.47 -0.75
C ASP A 56 -5.28 7.31 0.40
N ALA A 57 -5.10 8.12 1.44
CA ALA A 57 -5.97 8.13 2.61
C ALA A 57 -5.95 9.52 3.23
N GLU A 58 -6.93 9.84 4.05
CA GLU A 58 -6.98 11.16 4.70
C GLU A 58 -5.91 11.30 5.78
N THR A 59 -5.59 10.20 6.48
CA THR A 59 -4.60 10.19 7.56
C THR A 59 -3.78 8.92 7.55
N ALA A 60 -2.60 8.97 8.20
CA ALA A 60 -1.78 7.78 8.42
C ALA A 60 -2.52 6.73 9.26
N ASP A 61 -3.37 7.17 10.19
CA ASP A 61 -4.17 6.25 11.01
C ASP A 61 -5.12 5.41 10.16
N ASP A 62 -5.68 5.98 9.09
CA ASP A 62 -6.51 5.22 8.16
C ASP A 62 -5.71 4.13 7.44
N VAL A 63 -4.44 4.39 7.12
CA VAL A 63 -3.54 3.39 6.54
C VAL A 63 -3.27 2.27 7.54
N LEU A 64 -3.00 2.61 8.79
CA LEU A 64 -2.78 1.62 9.85
C LEU A 64 -4.04 0.79 10.11
N GLU A 65 -5.22 1.40 10.05
CA GLU A 65 -6.49 0.68 10.18
C GLU A 65 -6.70 -0.33 9.05
N HIS A 66 -6.39 0.05 7.81
CA HIS A 66 -6.42 -0.88 6.68
C HIS A 66 -5.49 -2.07 6.93
N ALA A 67 -4.28 -1.82 7.38
CA ALA A 67 -3.29 -2.87 7.67
C ALA A 67 -3.81 -3.81 8.77
N ARG A 68 -4.37 -3.24 9.84
CA ARG A 68 -4.92 -4.01 10.96
C ARG A 68 -6.08 -4.89 10.51
N CYS A 69 -7.01 -4.34 9.75
CA CYS A 69 -8.20 -5.08 9.28
C CYS A 69 -7.83 -6.21 8.32
N GLY A 70 -6.81 -6.01 7.49
CA GLY A 70 -6.36 -7.02 6.54
C GLY A 70 -5.34 -8.02 7.10
N GLY A 71 -4.84 -7.78 8.31
CA GLY A 71 -3.77 -8.57 8.88
C GLY A 71 -2.44 -8.37 8.17
N PHE A 72 -2.23 -7.21 7.56
CA PHE A 72 -0.98 -6.88 6.86
C PHE A 72 0.00 -6.19 7.81
N PRO A 73 1.30 -6.51 7.74
CA PRO A 73 2.29 -5.73 8.46
C PRO A 73 2.40 -4.32 7.85
N ALA A 74 2.77 -3.35 8.66
CA ALA A 74 3.05 -1.98 8.22
C ALA A 74 4.28 -1.49 8.99
N ASN A 75 5.45 -1.86 8.50
CA ASN A 75 6.73 -1.56 9.16
C ASN A 75 7.12 -0.09 8.99
N LEU A 76 6.69 0.52 7.89
CA LEU A 76 6.87 1.94 7.63
C LEU A 76 5.62 2.48 6.96
N VAL A 77 5.14 3.62 7.43
CA VAL A 77 4.09 4.41 6.78
C VAL A 77 4.61 5.84 6.70
N ALA A 78 4.82 6.34 5.50
CA ALA A 78 5.36 7.69 5.29
C ALA A 78 4.52 8.44 4.27
N GLU A 79 4.18 9.67 4.56
CA GLU A 79 3.51 10.52 3.59
C GLU A 79 4.47 10.88 2.45
N VAL A 80 4.02 10.70 1.21
CA VAL A 80 4.78 11.09 0.03
C VAL A 80 4.65 12.61 -0.14
N SER A 81 5.75 13.32 -0.06
CA SER A 81 5.77 14.79 -0.15
C SER A 81 6.06 15.29 -1.56
N ALA A 82 6.70 14.48 -2.40
CA ALA A 82 7.02 14.84 -3.77
C ALA A 82 7.28 13.58 -4.60
N ALA A 83 7.03 13.67 -5.89
CA ALA A 83 7.35 12.61 -6.85
C ALA A 83 8.10 13.22 -8.03
N PHE A 84 9.05 12.47 -8.58
CA PHE A 84 9.81 12.88 -9.74
C PHE A 84 10.33 11.64 -10.49
N ASP A 85 10.65 11.83 -11.75
CA ASP A 85 11.21 10.78 -12.61
C ASP A 85 12.27 11.39 -13.55
N SER A 86 12.68 10.63 -14.57
CA SER A 86 13.71 11.09 -15.53
C SER A 86 13.32 12.34 -16.32
N THR A 87 12.05 12.72 -16.30
CA THR A 87 11.55 13.94 -16.95
C THR A 87 11.38 15.10 -15.97
N GLY A 88 11.66 14.89 -14.69
CA GLY A 88 11.59 15.91 -13.64
C GLY A 88 10.47 15.68 -12.65
N PRO A 89 10.14 16.74 -11.87
CA PRO A 89 9.03 16.66 -10.90
C PRO A 89 7.69 16.34 -11.58
N ARG A 90 6.83 15.62 -10.86
CA ARG A 90 5.51 15.26 -11.34
C ARG A 90 4.48 15.41 -10.22
N ASP A 91 3.22 15.52 -10.59
CA ASP A 91 2.12 15.66 -9.65
C ASP A 91 1.82 14.35 -8.90
N LEU A 92 1.35 14.47 -7.66
CA LEU A 92 0.80 13.37 -6.89
C LEU A 92 -0.67 13.17 -7.25
N PRO A 93 -1.20 11.93 -7.16
CA PRO A 93 -0.53 10.68 -6.79
C PRO A 93 0.30 10.07 -7.92
N VAL A 94 1.25 9.26 -7.53
CA VAL A 94 2.20 8.62 -8.47
C VAL A 94 1.70 7.32 -9.04
#